data_5826b159223689f12801b54342aae179
#
_entry.id   5826b159223689f12801b54342aae179
#
_cell.length_a   1.000
_cell.length_b   1.000
_cell.length_c   1.000
_cell.angle_alpha   90.00
_cell.angle_beta   90.00
_cell.angle_gamma   90.00
#
_symmetry.space_group_name_H-M   'P 1'
#
loop_
_entity.id
_entity.type
_entity.pdbx_description
1 polymer ?
#
loop_
_entity_poly.entity_id
_entity_poly.type
_entity_poly.pdbx_seq_one_letter_code
_entity_poly.pdbx_strand_id
1 'polypeptide(L)'
;IGLVGSEMCIRDRIHEVNNDSITTEDLIMQVSNGEIDYAICDNDLAKLNKTYYPNLNIDLAVSFDQRASWAVRKTSPLLGEAATKWHQENITSPAYQASSKRYFEISKRTPHGSILSVKDGKISHFDTLFKKYAKEIDWDWRILASLAYTESNFDTTAVSWAGAKGLMQLMPRTARAMGVPPGKEQNPEESIKAAVKYIAATSRSFNAIKNENERMKFVLAAYNAGIGHVLDAMALAEKYGKNKYVWDNSVDDYILLKSNEEYFNDPVCKNGYFRGVETYNFVKEVMSRGEVYKKKIKD
;
A
#
# COMPACT_ATOMS: atom_id res chain seq x y z
N ILE A 1 -17.98 21.64 20.91
CA ILE A 1 -17.12 20.88 21.84
C ILE A 1 -16.48 21.90 22.78
N GLY A 2 -16.93 21.90 24.05
CA GLY A 2 -16.40 22.81 25.04
C GLY A 2 -15.07 22.32 25.60
N LEU A 3 -14.02 23.07 25.40
CA LEU A 3 -12.75 22.92 26.12
C LEU A 3 -12.83 23.76 27.39
N VAL A 4 -12.76 23.14 28.56
CA VAL A 4 -12.67 23.79 29.85
C VAL A 4 -11.23 23.72 30.34
N GLY A 5 -10.56 24.86 30.42
CA GLY A 5 -9.25 24.99 31.04
C GLY A 5 -8.56 26.29 30.70
N SER A 6 -8.39 27.19 31.71
CA SER A 6 -7.72 28.49 31.77
C SER A 6 -7.66 29.26 30.44
N GLU A 7 -8.63 30.16 30.34
CA GLU A 7 -9.06 30.81 29.10
C GLU A 7 -8.06 31.78 28.43
N MET A 8 -6.88 32.01 28.94
CA MET A 8 -6.08 33.14 28.45
C MET A 8 -4.89 32.79 27.55
N CYS A 9 -4.49 31.54 27.47
CA CYS A 9 -3.30 31.15 26.65
C CYS A 9 -3.57 30.15 25.52
N ILE A 10 -4.71 29.49 25.51
CA ILE A 10 -5.00 28.40 24.54
C ILE A 10 -5.86 28.89 23.38
N ARG A 11 -6.80 29.80 23.61
CA ARG A 11 -7.73 30.27 22.58
C ARG A 11 -7.09 30.90 21.36
N ASP A 12 -5.97 31.59 21.55
CA ASP A 12 -5.31 32.34 20.48
C ASP A 12 -4.40 31.47 19.59
N ARG A 13 -4.27 30.16 19.91
CA ARG A 13 -3.38 29.23 19.21
C ARG A 13 -4.07 28.02 18.59
N ILE A 14 -5.37 27.88 18.77
CA ILE A 14 -6.16 26.82 18.12
C ILE A 14 -6.75 27.39 16.83
N HIS A 15 -6.33 26.86 15.71
CA HIS A 15 -6.86 27.21 14.40
C HIS A 15 -7.73 26.07 13.88
N GLU A 16 -8.97 26.40 13.51
CA GLU A 16 -9.82 25.48 12.77
C GLU A 16 -9.43 25.54 11.30
N VAL A 17 -9.02 24.41 10.76
CA VAL A 17 -8.65 24.29 9.34
C VAL A 17 -9.88 23.93 8.54
N ASN A 18 -10.52 24.92 7.93
CA ASN A 18 -11.66 24.77 7.04
C ASN A 18 -11.20 24.68 5.57
N ASN A 19 -10.41 23.65 5.27
CA ASN A 19 -9.92 23.40 3.91
C ASN A 19 -10.13 21.91 3.56
N ASP A 20 -11.08 21.66 2.67
CA ASP A 20 -11.45 20.30 2.23
C ASP A 20 -10.29 19.52 1.56
N SER A 21 -9.19 20.22 1.24
CA SER A 21 -8.01 19.62 0.65
C SER A 21 -6.97 19.17 1.67
N ILE A 22 -7.12 19.51 2.95
CA ILE A 22 -6.20 19.13 4.03
C ILE A 22 -6.83 18.02 4.87
N THR A 23 -6.15 16.90 4.94
CA THR A 23 -6.58 15.76 5.76
C THR A 23 -6.02 15.83 7.18
N THR A 24 -6.59 15.05 8.10
CA THR A 24 -6.05 14.93 9.45
C THR A 24 -4.62 14.38 9.44
N GLU A 25 -4.32 13.46 8.52
CA GLU A 25 -2.97 12.92 8.32
C GLU A 25 -1.97 13.99 7.88
N ASP A 26 -2.40 14.95 7.04
CA ASP A 26 -1.54 16.07 6.64
C ASP A 26 -1.19 16.95 7.84
N LEU A 27 -2.16 17.21 8.73
CA LEU A 27 -1.91 17.97 9.97
C LEU A 27 -0.95 17.21 10.90
N ILE A 28 -1.11 15.90 11.05
CA ILE A 28 -0.19 15.06 11.85
C ILE A 28 1.23 15.10 11.25
N MET A 29 1.35 15.07 9.95
CA MET A 29 2.63 15.20 9.26
C MET A 29 3.27 16.58 9.52
N GLN A 30 2.50 17.67 9.51
CA GLN A 30 2.98 19.02 9.82
C GLN A 30 3.48 19.13 11.27
N VAL A 31 2.82 18.47 12.25
CA VAL A 31 3.32 18.36 13.62
C VAL A 31 4.67 17.63 13.64
N SER A 32 4.77 16.51 12.93
CA SER A 32 6.03 15.75 12.85
C SER A 32 7.18 16.55 12.22
N ASN A 33 6.86 17.42 11.27
CA ASN A 33 7.85 18.30 10.62
C ASN A 33 8.19 19.55 11.45
N GLY A 34 7.45 19.83 12.52
CA GLY A 34 7.60 21.05 13.34
C GLY A 34 7.02 22.30 12.68
N GLU A 35 6.12 22.15 11.72
CA GLU A 35 5.43 23.26 11.04
C GLU A 35 4.27 23.80 11.88
N ILE A 36 3.64 22.93 12.68
CA ILE A 36 2.64 23.28 13.71
C ILE A 36 2.97 22.56 15.01
N ASP A 37 2.56 23.11 16.14
CA ASP A 37 2.91 22.59 17.46
C ASP A 37 2.12 21.32 17.83
N TYR A 38 0.82 21.24 17.47
CA TYR A 38 -0.05 20.11 17.77
C TYR A 38 -1.24 20.03 16.82
N ALA A 39 -1.83 18.83 16.73
CA ALA A 39 -3.09 18.57 16.06
C ALA A 39 -3.98 17.69 16.93
N ILE A 40 -5.30 17.90 16.89
CA ILE A 40 -6.29 17.07 17.58
C ILE A 40 -6.85 16.07 16.58
N CYS A 41 -6.76 14.78 16.91
CA CYS A 41 -7.26 13.69 16.06
C CYS A 41 -7.70 12.49 16.88
N ASP A 42 -8.32 11.51 16.22
CA ASP A 42 -8.67 10.24 16.84
C ASP A 42 -7.42 9.48 17.32
N ASN A 43 -7.53 8.85 18.49
CA ASN A 43 -6.44 8.11 19.13
C ASN A 43 -5.89 6.99 18.24
N ASP A 44 -6.76 6.27 17.53
CA ASP A 44 -6.33 5.19 16.64
C ASP A 44 -5.58 5.74 15.41
N LEU A 45 -6.00 6.90 14.91
CA LEU A 45 -5.29 7.60 13.85
C LEU A 45 -3.93 8.12 14.34
N ALA A 46 -3.87 8.67 15.56
CA ALA A 46 -2.63 9.10 16.18
C ALA A 46 -1.66 7.94 16.38
N LYS A 47 -2.12 6.80 16.91
CA LYS A 47 -1.32 5.58 17.08
C LYS A 47 -0.79 5.07 15.74
N LEU A 48 -1.65 5.01 14.72
CA LEU A 48 -1.24 4.59 13.38
C LEU A 48 -0.15 5.51 12.83
N ASN A 49 -0.34 6.83 12.93
CA ASN A 49 0.63 7.79 12.42
C ASN A 49 1.94 7.81 13.23
N LYS A 50 1.91 7.55 14.54
CA LYS A 50 3.13 7.39 15.34
C LYS A 50 4.01 6.26 14.83
N THR A 51 3.44 5.25 14.16
CA THR A 51 4.23 4.18 13.51
C THR A 51 5.06 4.70 12.33
N TYR A 52 4.64 5.80 11.71
CA TYR A 52 5.36 6.47 10.61
C TYR A 52 6.21 7.64 11.09
N TYR A 53 5.77 8.33 12.14
CA TYR A 53 6.40 9.52 12.71
C TYR A 53 6.75 9.29 14.19
N PRO A 54 7.91 8.64 14.50
CA PRO A 54 8.26 8.26 15.88
C PRO A 54 8.44 9.44 16.84
N ASN A 55 8.68 10.65 16.31
CA ASN A 55 8.84 11.88 17.06
C ASN A 55 7.53 12.49 17.57
N LEU A 56 6.37 11.92 17.22
CA LEU A 56 5.09 12.36 17.75
C LEU A 56 4.94 11.96 19.22
N ASN A 57 4.43 12.86 20.04
CA ASN A 57 3.89 12.54 21.36
C ASN A 57 2.36 12.41 21.26
N ILE A 58 1.81 11.28 21.66
CA ILE A 58 0.37 10.98 21.62
C ILE A 58 -0.19 10.63 23.00
N ASP A 59 0.53 10.96 24.07
CA ASP A 59 0.17 10.54 25.43
C ASP A 59 -0.94 11.41 26.04
N LEU A 60 -1.21 12.59 25.44
CA LEU A 60 -2.24 13.51 25.93
C LEU A 60 -3.60 13.18 25.33
N ALA A 61 -4.49 12.63 26.16
CA ALA A 61 -5.90 12.45 25.81
C ALA A 61 -6.69 13.74 26.12
N VAL A 62 -7.38 14.28 25.13
CA VAL A 62 -8.18 15.51 25.25
C VAL A 62 -9.68 15.25 25.44
N SER A 63 -10.11 13.97 25.38
CA SER A 63 -11.50 13.54 25.55
C SER A 63 -11.57 12.14 26.14
N PHE A 64 -12.79 11.72 26.56
CA PHE A 64 -13.05 10.34 26.97
C PHE A 64 -13.10 9.40 25.75
N ASP A 65 -12.97 8.09 26.01
CA ASP A 65 -13.05 7.07 24.98
C ASP A 65 -14.40 7.11 24.26
N GLN A 66 -14.35 7.34 22.96
CA GLN A 66 -15.52 7.33 22.08
C GLN A 66 -15.64 5.97 21.40
N ARG A 67 -16.88 5.46 21.32
CA ARG A 67 -17.14 4.19 20.63
C ARG A 67 -17.17 4.40 19.14
N ALA A 68 -16.28 3.76 18.42
CA ALA A 68 -16.37 3.58 16.98
C ALA A 68 -17.28 2.38 16.65
N SER A 69 -18.11 2.51 15.63
CA SER A 69 -19.03 1.45 15.19
C SER A 69 -18.87 1.16 13.72
N TRP A 70 -19.01 -0.11 13.35
CA TRP A 70 -19.07 -0.48 11.94
C TRP A 70 -20.43 -0.09 11.36
N ALA A 71 -20.42 0.55 10.22
CA ALA A 71 -21.64 0.90 9.49
C ALA A 71 -21.95 -0.19 8.45
N VAL A 72 -23.18 -0.70 8.48
CA VAL A 72 -23.71 -1.60 7.47
C VAL A 72 -24.93 -0.98 6.81
N ARG A 73 -25.24 -1.38 5.58
CA ARG A 73 -26.44 -0.93 4.90
C ARG A 73 -27.68 -1.36 5.68
N LYS A 74 -28.70 -0.51 5.76
CA LYS A 74 -29.99 -0.85 6.40
C LYS A 74 -30.66 -2.09 5.80
N THR A 75 -30.36 -2.37 4.54
CA THR A 75 -30.84 -3.56 3.80
C THR A 75 -30.07 -4.85 4.11
N SER A 76 -29.03 -4.78 4.97
CA SER A 76 -28.18 -5.94 5.31
C SER A 76 -28.10 -6.18 6.82
N PRO A 77 -29.24 -6.36 7.52
CA PRO A 77 -29.26 -6.49 8.98
C PRO A 77 -28.49 -7.72 9.47
N LEU A 78 -28.58 -8.84 8.75
CA LEU A 78 -27.86 -10.07 9.10
C LEU A 78 -26.33 -9.90 9.09
N LEU A 79 -25.80 -9.02 8.22
CA LEU A 79 -24.37 -8.69 8.21
C LEU A 79 -23.99 -7.93 9.48
N GLY A 80 -24.84 -6.99 9.93
CA GLY A 80 -24.63 -6.25 11.17
C GLY A 80 -24.61 -7.15 12.40
N GLU A 81 -25.55 -8.07 12.48
CA GLU A 81 -25.62 -9.08 13.56
C GLU A 81 -24.40 -10.01 13.54
N ALA A 82 -24.03 -10.53 12.38
CA ALA A 82 -22.86 -11.38 12.23
C ALA A 82 -21.56 -10.66 12.60
N ALA A 83 -21.40 -9.40 12.17
CA ALA A 83 -20.23 -8.57 12.50
C ALA A 83 -20.16 -8.29 14.01
N THR A 84 -21.28 -7.95 14.64
CA THR A 84 -21.36 -7.71 16.08
C THR A 84 -20.99 -8.96 16.87
N LYS A 85 -21.57 -10.12 16.51
CA LYS A 85 -21.27 -11.40 17.14
C LYS A 85 -19.79 -11.75 16.99
N TRP A 86 -19.26 -11.66 15.78
CA TRP A 86 -17.83 -11.93 15.52
C TRP A 86 -16.94 -11.03 16.37
N HIS A 87 -17.22 -9.73 16.45
CA HIS A 87 -16.44 -8.78 17.24
C HIS A 87 -16.45 -9.16 18.73
N GLN A 88 -17.62 -9.44 19.30
CA GLN A 88 -17.77 -9.83 20.70
C GLN A 88 -16.99 -11.11 21.03
N GLU A 89 -17.01 -12.11 20.14
CA GLU A 89 -16.31 -13.38 20.31
C GLU A 89 -14.78 -13.26 20.14
N ASN A 90 -14.31 -12.30 19.36
CA ASN A 90 -12.89 -12.23 18.95
C ASN A 90 -12.10 -11.09 19.58
N ILE A 91 -12.71 -10.03 20.10
CA ILE A 91 -12.01 -8.82 20.59
C ILE A 91 -10.93 -9.13 21.65
N THR A 92 -11.18 -10.14 22.50
CA THR A 92 -10.24 -10.58 23.53
C THR A 92 -9.31 -11.72 23.08
N SER A 93 -9.49 -12.22 21.84
CA SER A 93 -8.66 -13.33 21.37
C SER A 93 -7.21 -12.88 21.13
N PRO A 94 -6.21 -13.75 21.42
CA PRO A 94 -4.82 -13.45 21.15
C PRO A 94 -4.53 -13.08 19.68
N ALA A 95 -5.26 -13.71 18.74
CA ALA A 95 -5.12 -13.43 17.31
C ALA A 95 -5.61 -12.02 16.94
N TYR A 96 -6.75 -11.59 17.49
CA TYR A 96 -7.27 -10.23 17.27
C TYR A 96 -6.34 -9.20 17.90
N GLN A 97 -5.92 -9.41 19.15
CA GLN A 97 -5.00 -8.53 19.86
C GLN A 97 -3.66 -8.39 19.12
N ALA A 98 -3.09 -9.48 18.66
CA ALA A 98 -1.84 -9.47 17.88
C ALA A 98 -2.02 -8.74 16.53
N SER A 99 -3.16 -8.92 15.88
CA SER A 99 -3.47 -8.24 14.62
C SER A 99 -3.65 -6.73 14.81
N SER A 100 -4.44 -6.34 15.83
CA SER A 100 -4.67 -4.93 16.20
C SER A 100 -3.35 -4.23 16.56
N LYS A 101 -2.54 -4.87 17.43
CA LYS A 101 -1.23 -4.35 17.81
C LYS A 101 -0.31 -4.19 16.59
N ARG A 102 -0.30 -5.16 15.67
CA ARG A 102 0.49 -5.09 14.44
C ARG A 102 0.05 -3.94 13.55
N TYR A 103 -1.24 -3.67 13.48
CA TYR A 103 -1.78 -2.63 12.62
C TYR A 103 -1.59 -1.21 13.19
N PHE A 104 -1.84 -1.03 14.51
CA PHE A 104 -1.90 0.29 15.12
C PHE A 104 -0.65 0.67 15.94
N GLU A 105 0.14 -0.30 16.42
CA GLU A 105 1.19 -0.02 17.40
C GLU A 105 2.60 -0.39 16.91
N ILE A 106 2.73 -1.39 16.01
CA ILE A 106 4.05 -1.77 15.52
C ILE A 106 4.48 -0.79 14.44
N SER A 107 5.57 -0.09 14.72
CA SER A 107 6.16 0.86 13.76
C SER A 107 6.45 0.16 12.44
N LYS A 108 5.85 0.67 11.37
CA LYS A 108 6.16 0.27 10.00
C LYS A 108 7.52 0.81 9.54
N ARG A 109 8.14 1.67 10.35
CA ARG A 109 9.52 2.15 10.21
C ARG A 109 10.46 1.36 11.12
N THR A 110 10.37 0.01 11.10
CA THR A 110 11.32 -0.81 11.87
C THR A 110 12.74 -0.69 11.33
N PRO A 111 13.78 -0.80 12.20
CA PRO A 111 15.19 -0.67 11.80
C PRO A 111 15.65 -1.62 10.71
N HIS A 112 14.87 -2.66 10.41
CA HIS A 112 15.21 -3.70 9.43
C HIS A 112 14.89 -3.32 7.98
N GLY A 113 14.18 -2.22 7.74
CA GLY A 113 13.79 -1.77 6.41
C GLY A 113 13.95 -0.29 6.15
N SER A 114 14.45 0.47 7.15
CA SER A 114 14.56 1.92 7.01
C SER A 114 15.36 2.32 5.77
N ILE A 115 14.83 3.29 5.03
CA ILE A 115 15.59 4.00 4.00
C ILE A 115 16.88 4.47 4.66
N LEU A 116 17.98 3.81 4.33
CA LEU A 116 19.28 4.31 4.67
C LEU A 116 19.39 5.65 3.95
N SER A 117 19.77 6.68 4.68
CA SER A 117 19.77 8.06 4.25
C SER A 117 20.06 8.21 2.74
N VAL A 118 19.10 8.71 1.99
CA VAL A 118 19.28 9.09 0.57
C VAL A 118 20.47 10.04 0.40
N LYS A 119 20.85 10.76 1.47
CA LYS A 119 22.07 11.59 1.52
C LYS A 119 23.36 10.76 1.35
N ASP A 120 23.34 9.49 1.76
CA ASP A 120 24.51 8.60 1.66
C ASP A 120 24.49 7.73 0.37
N GLY A 121 23.62 8.07 -0.58
CA GLY A 121 23.53 7.37 -1.86
C GLY A 121 22.94 5.95 -1.76
N LYS A 122 22.18 5.65 -0.70
CA LYS A 122 21.57 4.33 -0.45
C LYS A 122 20.07 4.44 -0.29
N ILE A 123 19.32 3.47 -0.86
CA ILE A 123 17.88 3.32 -0.70
C ILE A 123 17.58 2.36 0.45
N SER A 124 18.29 1.23 0.50
CA SER A 124 18.05 0.18 1.48
C SER A 124 19.30 -0.65 1.75
N HIS A 125 19.23 -1.57 2.71
CA HIS A 125 20.27 -2.58 2.93
C HIS A 125 20.37 -3.59 1.78
N PHE A 126 19.38 -3.64 0.89
CA PHE A 126 19.25 -4.63 -0.18
C PHE A 126 19.67 -4.09 -1.56
N ASP A 127 20.22 -2.88 -1.65
CA ASP A 127 20.56 -2.23 -2.91
C ASP A 127 21.45 -3.09 -3.81
N THR A 128 22.43 -3.81 -3.22
CA THR A 128 23.30 -4.73 -3.96
C THR A 128 22.51 -5.87 -4.60
N LEU A 129 21.50 -6.40 -3.90
CA LEU A 129 20.64 -7.46 -4.43
C LEU A 129 19.72 -6.90 -5.53
N PHE A 130 19.13 -5.71 -5.30
CA PHE A 130 18.32 -5.06 -6.35
C PHE A 130 19.13 -4.78 -7.61
N LYS A 131 20.34 -4.24 -7.49
CA LYS A 131 21.27 -4.03 -8.63
C LYS A 131 21.63 -5.32 -9.36
N LYS A 132 21.83 -6.42 -8.62
CA LYS A 132 22.13 -7.73 -9.18
C LYS A 132 20.97 -8.27 -10.02
N TYR A 133 19.76 -8.33 -9.42
CA TYR A 133 18.63 -9.02 -10.02
C TYR A 133 17.82 -8.19 -11.01
N ALA A 134 17.79 -6.85 -10.89
CA ALA A 134 17.11 -5.97 -11.84
C ALA A 134 17.66 -6.11 -13.27
N LYS A 135 18.96 -6.46 -13.43
CA LYS A 135 19.60 -6.72 -14.72
C LYS A 135 18.98 -7.91 -15.47
N GLU A 136 18.43 -8.90 -14.75
CA GLU A 136 17.80 -10.09 -15.37
C GLU A 136 16.50 -9.76 -16.10
N ILE A 137 15.88 -8.59 -15.79
CA ILE A 137 14.60 -8.13 -16.38
C ILE A 137 14.74 -6.80 -17.11
N ASP A 138 15.95 -6.30 -17.25
CA ASP A 138 16.27 -5.01 -17.88
C ASP A 138 15.51 -3.81 -17.24
N TRP A 139 15.33 -3.88 -15.91
CA TRP A 139 14.73 -2.80 -15.14
C TRP A 139 15.79 -1.99 -14.41
N ASP A 140 15.50 -0.70 -14.23
CA ASP A 140 16.25 0.11 -13.27
C ASP A 140 16.05 -0.47 -11.86
N TRP A 141 17.14 -0.78 -11.18
CA TRP A 141 17.11 -1.38 -9.83
C TRP A 141 16.36 -0.52 -8.80
N ARG A 142 16.29 0.80 -9.03
CA ARG A 142 15.58 1.76 -8.17
C ARG A 142 14.07 1.60 -8.27
N ILE A 143 13.55 1.16 -9.41
CA ILE A 143 12.14 0.77 -9.56
C ILE A 143 11.88 -0.54 -8.79
N LEU A 144 12.78 -1.51 -8.87
CA LEU A 144 12.65 -2.77 -8.11
C LEU A 144 12.72 -2.50 -6.60
N ALA A 145 13.58 -1.59 -6.16
CA ALA A 145 13.63 -1.14 -4.77
C ALA A 145 12.34 -0.40 -4.36
N SER A 146 11.77 0.44 -5.24
CA SER A 146 10.49 1.10 -5.00
C SER A 146 9.34 0.10 -4.85
N LEU A 147 9.33 -0.95 -5.67
CA LEU A 147 8.38 -2.06 -5.54
C LEU A 147 8.49 -2.72 -4.17
N ALA A 148 9.69 -3.11 -3.73
CA ALA A 148 9.92 -3.71 -2.41
C ALA A 148 9.50 -2.80 -1.26
N TYR A 149 9.73 -1.50 -1.38
CA TYR A 149 9.27 -0.53 -0.40
C TYR A 149 7.73 -0.49 -0.32
N THR A 150 7.06 -0.47 -1.47
CA THR A 150 5.58 -0.43 -1.51
C THR A 150 4.98 -1.73 -0.96
N GLU A 151 5.61 -2.88 -1.20
CA GLU A 151 5.14 -4.19 -0.73
C GLU A 151 5.32 -4.39 0.77
N SER A 152 6.48 -4.04 1.32
CA SER A 152 6.83 -4.41 2.69
C SER A 152 7.53 -3.31 3.49
N ASN A 153 7.76 -2.13 2.92
CA ASN A 153 8.65 -1.13 3.51
C ASN A 153 10.05 -1.71 3.85
N PHE A 154 10.54 -2.61 2.99
CA PHE A 154 11.77 -3.38 3.16
C PHE A 154 11.76 -4.35 4.36
N ASP A 155 10.60 -4.69 4.93
CA ASP A 155 10.49 -5.66 6.02
C ASP A 155 10.52 -7.09 5.46
N THR A 156 11.61 -7.81 5.75
CA THR A 156 11.77 -9.21 5.33
C THR A 156 10.86 -10.18 6.08
N THR A 157 10.31 -9.76 7.22
CA THR A 157 9.45 -10.58 8.09
C THR A 157 7.97 -10.34 7.85
N ALA A 158 7.63 -9.37 7.00
CA ALA A 158 6.27 -8.98 6.71
C ALA A 158 5.40 -10.16 6.25
N VAL A 159 4.21 -10.25 6.81
CA VAL A 159 3.17 -11.21 6.39
C VAL A 159 1.86 -10.46 6.24
N SER A 160 1.29 -10.44 5.03
CA SER A 160 0.01 -9.80 4.78
C SER A 160 -1.15 -10.63 5.37
N TRP A 161 -2.32 -10.01 5.51
CA TRP A 161 -3.55 -10.70 5.92
C TRP A 161 -3.94 -11.85 4.98
N ALA A 162 -3.59 -11.74 3.68
CA ALA A 162 -3.83 -12.76 2.67
C ALA A 162 -2.75 -13.86 2.67
N GLY A 163 -1.70 -13.71 3.48
CA GLY A 163 -0.61 -14.68 3.61
C GLY A 163 0.56 -14.47 2.66
N ALA A 164 0.64 -13.33 1.96
CA ALA A 164 1.86 -12.96 1.23
C ALA A 164 3.02 -12.71 2.19
N LYS A 165 4.24 -13.08 1.83
CA LYS A 165 5.37 -13.12 2.76
C LYS A 165 6.61 -12.40 2.23
N GLY A 166 7.36 -11.83 3.19
CA GLY A 166 8.72 -11.33 3.02
C GLY A 166 8.82 -10.02 2.26
N LEU A 167 10.04 -9.70 1.86
CA LEU A 167 10.42 -8.42 1.28
C LEU A 167 9.60 -8.02 0.05
N MET A 168 9.27 -8.97 -0.81
CA MET A 168 8.56 -8.75 -2.07
C MET A 168 7.08 -9.21 -2.02
N GLN A 169 6.56 -9.57 -0.86
CA GLN A 169 5.17 -9.95 -0.62
C GLN A 169 4.59 -10.96 -1.62
N LEU A 170 5.35 -11.99 -1.94
CA LEU A 170 4.84 -13.07 -2.80
C LEU A 170 3.91 -14.01 -2.02
N MET A 171 2.81 -14.37 -2.66
CA MET A 171 1.96 -15.45 -2.15
C MET A 171 2.75 -16.77 -2.11
N PRO A 172 2.57 -17.62 -1.09
CA PRO A 172 3.36 -18.86 -0.94
C PRO A 172 3.31 -19.79 -2.16
N ARG A 173 2.17 -19.84 -2.86
CA ARG A 173 2.03 -20.60 -4.11
C ARG A 173 2.91 -20.02 -5.22
N THR A 174 2.91 -18.68 -5.36
CA THR A 174 3.73 -17.99 -6.36
C THR A 174 5.21 -18.12 -6.03
N ALA A 175 5.60 -17.92 -4.77
CA ALA A 175 6.99 -18.08 -4.32
C ALA A 175 7.55 -19.48 -4.67
N ARG A 176 6.78 -20.53 -4.36
CA ARG A 176 7.16 -21.92 -4.71
C ARG A 176 7.25 -22.13 -6.23
N ALA A 177 6.28 -21.61 -6.99
CA ALA A 177 6.33 -21.71 -8.45
C ALA A 177 7.54 -21.00 -9.06
N MET A 178 8.03 -19.94 -8.41
CA MET A 178 9.24 -19.20 -8.80
C MET A 178 10.53 -19.82 -8.23
N GLY A 179 10.43 -20.93 -7.50
CA GLY A 179 11.55 -21.73 -7.04
C GLY A 179 12.08 -21.37 -5.65
N VAL A 180 11.30 -20.67 -4.82
CA VAL A 180 11.66 -20.43 -3.41
C VAL A 180 11.54 -21.75 -2.62
N PRO A 181 12.60 -22.20 -1.94
CA PRO A 181 12.53 -23.38 -1.09
C PRO A 181 11.54 -23.17 0.08
N PRO A 182 10.86 -24.23 0.54
CA PRO A 182 9.95 -24.13 1.69
C PRO A 182 10.65 -23.54 2.92
N GLY A 183 10.01 -22.57 3.57
CA GLY A 183 10.53 -21.88 4.76
C GLY A 183 11.59 -20.80 4.45
N LYS A 184 11.88 -20.52 3.18
CA LYS A 184 12.79 -19.44 2.76
C LYS A 184 12.07 -18.20 2.17
N GLU A 185 10.75 -18.13 2.32
CA GLU A 185 9.93 -17.02 1.77
C GLU A 185 10.33 -15.64 2.32
N GLN A 186 10.89 -15.62 3.53
CA GLN A 186 11.38 -14.40 4.20
C GLN A 186 12.87 -14.12 3.98
N ASN A 187 13.57 -15.01 3.28
CA ASN A 187 14.95 -14.72 2.87
C ASN A 187 14.97 -13.62 1.81
N PRO A 188 15.69 -12.50 2.02
CA PRO A 188 15.61 -11.36 1.12
C PRO A 188 16.08 -11.67 -0.29
N GLU A 189 17.17 -12.44 -0.45
CA GLU A 189 17.69 -12.79 -1.77
C GLU A 189 16.74 -13.73 -2.53
N GLU A 190 16.19 -14.74 -1.86
CA GLU A 190 15.21 -15.66 -2.48
C GLU A 190 13.92 -14.93 -2.83
N SER A 191 13.47 -13.99 -1.98
CA SER A 191 12.29 -13.18 -2.24
C SER A 191 12.46 -12.26 -3.47
N ILE A 192 13.58 -11.54 -3.57
CA ILE A 192 13.90 -10.69 -4.73
C ILE A 192 14.03 -11.53 -6.02
N LYS A 193 14.79 -12.61 -5.97
CA LYS A 193 14.99 -13.52 -7.12
C LYS A 193 13.67 -14.10 -7.64
N ALA A 194 12.80 -14.51 -6.74
CA ALA A 194 11.48 -15.03 -7.10
C ALA A 194 10.58 -13.94 -7.70
N ALA A 195 10.60 -12.72 -7.14
CA ALA A 195 9.86 -11.59 -7.68
C ALA A 195 10.32 -11.23 -9.09
N VAL A 196 11.62 -11.20 -9.33
CA VAL A 196 12.18 -10.93 -10.67
C VAL A 196 11.76 -12.00 -11.68
N LYS A 197 11.78 -13.28 -11.29
CA LYS A 197 11.26 -14.36 -12.16
C LYS A 197 9.76 -14.20 -12.43
N TYR A 198 8.98 -13.81 -11.44
CA TYR A 198 7.54 -13.56 -11.61
C TYR A 198 7.28 -12.36 -12.52
N ILE A 199 8.03 -11.26 -12.36
CA ILE A 199 8.01 -10.09 -13.24
C ILE A 199 8.35 -10.49 -14.69
N ALA A 200 9.42 -11.26 -14.89
CA ALA A 200 9.81 -11.76 -16.20
C ALA A 200 8.72 -12.61 -16.86
N ALA A 201 8.12 -13.52 -16.09
CA ALA A 201 7.03 -14.37 -16.57
C ALA A 201 5.80 -13.55 -16.96
N THR A 202 5.42 -12.60 -16.10
CA THR A 202 4.27 -11.71 -16.31
C THR A 202 4.50 -10.78 -17.50
N SER A 203 5.70 -10.25 -17.67
CA SER A 203 6.07 -9.35 -18.78
C SER A 203 5.84 -9.99 -20.15
N ARG A 204 6.02 -11.31 -20.26
CA ARG A 204 5.77 -12.05 -21.52
C ARG A 204 4.33 -11.92 -22.00
N SER A 205 3.38 -11.82 -21.09
CA SER A 205 1.96 -11.66 -21.43
C SER A 205 1.64 -10.28 -22.00
N PHE A 206 2.53 -9.32 -21.81
CA PHE A 206 2.40 -7.95 -22.29
C PHE A 206 3.39 -7.60 -23.41
N ASN A 207 3.97 -8.58 -24.10
CA ASN A 207 4.95 -8.37 -25.18
C ASN A 207 4.44 -7.54 -26.37
N ALA A 208 3.11 -7.46 -26.54
CA ALA A 208 2.49 -6.60 -27.53
C ALA A 208 2.70 -5.10 -27.22
N ILE A 209 2.92 -4.75 -25.95
CA ILE A 209 3.19 -3.37 -25.52
C ILE A 209 4.67 -3.07 -25.79
N LYS A 210 4.96 -2.30 -26.83
CA LYS A 210 6.32 -2.03 -27.29
C LYS A 210 7.06 -1.00 -26.43
N ASN A 211 6.34 -0.05 -25.85
CA ASN A 211 6.92 0.93 -24.93
C ASN A 211 7.22 0.25 -23.59
N GLU A 212 8.47 0.24 -23.18
CA GLU A 212 8.93 -0.45 -21.97
C GLU A 212 8.39 0.17 -20.70
N ASN A 213 8.29 1.51 -20.64
CA ASN A 213 7.71 2.20 -19.49
C ASN A 213 6.22 1.89 -19.35
N GLU A 214 5.47 1.83 -20.46
CA GLU A 214 4.08 1.39 -20.41
C GLU A 214 4.02 -0.07 -19.97
N ARG A 215 4.74 -0.98 -20.62
CA ARG A 215 4.74 -2.40 -20.26
C ARG A 215 5.04 -2.64 -18.77
N MET A 216 5.96 -1.86 -18.18
CA MET A 216 6.29 -1.91 -16.77
C MET A 216 5.07 -1.61 -15.87
N LYS A 217 4.23 -0.62 -16.22
CA LYS A 217 3.01 -0.29 -15.46
C LYS A 217 2.02 -1.46 -15.48
N PHE A 218 1.84 -2.11 -16.64
CA PHE A 218 0.99 -3.31 -16.74
C PHE A 218 1.53 -4.48 -15.91
N VAL A 219 2.83 -4.67 -15.90
CA VAL A 219 3.48 -5.71 -15.09
C VAL A 219 3.31 -5.41 -13.60
N LEU A 220 3.49 -4.18 -13.16
CA LEU A 220 3.26 -3.75 -11.78
C LEU A 220 1.78 -3.93 -11.37
N ALA A 221 0.85 -3.55 -12.25
CA ALA A 221 -0.57 -3.77 -12.02
C ALA A 221 -0.90 -5.27 -11.88
N ALA A 222 -0.34 -6.11 -12.74
CA ALA A 222 -0.52 -7.56 -12.67
C ALA A 222 0.17 -8.21 -11.47
N TYR A 223 1.27 -7.62 -10.99
CA TYR A 223 1.93 -8.05 -9.76
C TYR A 223 1.01 -7.90 -8.55
N ASN A 224 0.32 -6.77 -8.45
CA ASN A 224 -0.59 -6.45 -7.35
C ASN A 224 -1.97 -7.13 -7.50
N ALA A 225 -2.62 -6.98 -8.67
CA ALA A 225 -4.00 -7.40 -8.91
C ALA A 225 -4.12 -8.85 -9.41
N GLY A 226 -3.03 -9.40 -9.93
CA GLY A 226 -3.09 -10.58 -10.77
C GLY A 226 -3.42 -10.24 -12.24
N ILE A 227 -2.83 -11.00 -13.15
CA ILE A 227 -2.88 -10.76 -14.60
C ILE A 227 -4.31 -10.74 -15.16
N GLY A 228 -5.23 -11.56 -14.62
CA GLY A 228 -6.59 -11.68 -15.11
C GLY A 228 -7.35 -10.36 -15.06
N HIS A 229 -7.26 -9.61 -13.95
CA HIS A 229 -7.96 -8.33 -13.82
C HIS A 229 -7.39 -7.26 -14.75
N VAL A 230 -6.07 -7.28 -15.01
CA VAL A 230 -5.44 -6.36 -15.95
C VAL A 230 -5.85 -6.67 -17.39
N LEU A 231 -5.95 -7.95 -17.76
CA LEU A 231 -6.44 -8.35 -19.09
C LEU A 231 -7.91 -7.96 -19.30
N ASP A 232 -8.75 -8.07 -18.28
CA ASP A 232 -10.13 -7.59 -18.34
C ASP A 232 -10.19 -6.06 -18.53
N ALA A 233 -9.36 -5.29 -17.80
CA ALA A 233 -9.30 -3.85 -17.95
C ALA A 233 -8.82 -3.43 -19.35
N MET A 234 -7.86 -4.18 -19.93
CA MET A 234 -7.42 -3.98 -21.31
C MET A 234 -8.56 -4.25 -22.32
N ALA A 235 -9.33 -5.31 -22.12
CA ALA A 235 -10.45 -5.65 -22.97
C ALA A 235 -11.57 -4.60 -22.88
N LEU A 236 -11.85 -4.08 -21.69
CA LEU A 236 -12.78 -2.96 -21.48
C LEU A 236 -12.27 -1.70 -22.19
N ALA A 237 -11.00 -1.32 -22.01
CA ALA A 237 -10.42 -0.16 -22.69
C ALA A 237 -10.59 -0.25 -24.20
N GLU A 238 -10.28 -1.39 -24.80
CA GLU A 238 -10.49 -1.63 -26.25
C GLU A 238 -11.94 -1.50 -26.66
N LYS A 239 -12.86 -2.14 -25.92
CA LYS A 239 -14.31 -2.09 -26.18
C LYS A 239 -14.86 -0.66 -26.19
N TYR A 240 -14.38 0.17 -25.28
CA TYR A 240 -14.83 1.56 -25.12
C TYR A 240 -13.96 2.56 -25.91
N GLY A 241 -13.20 2.08 -26.90
CA GLY A 241 -12.47 2.94 -27.85
C GLY A 241 -11.19 3.57 -27.33
N LYS A 242 -10.65 3.05 -26.22
CA LYS A 242 -9.36 3.47 -25.68
C LYS A 242 -8.23 2.53 -26.16
N ASN A 243 -6.99 2.99 -26.03
CA ASN A 243 -5.84 2.19 -26.40
C ASN A 243 -5.48 1.19 -25.28
N LYS A 244 -5.76 -0.10 -25.48
CA LYS A 244 -5.48 -1.17 -24.52
C LYS A 244 -3.98 -1.37 -24.19
N TYR A 245 -3.08 -0.70 -24.92
CA TYR A 245 -1.62 -0.80 -24.71
C TYR A 245 -1.05 0.44 -24.00
N VAL A 246 -1.90 1.37 -23.58
CA VAL A 246 -1.55 2.55 -22.81
C VAL A 246 -2.18 2.44 -21.43
N TRP A 247 -1.38 2.68 -20.40
CA TRP A 247 -1.87 2.64 -19.03
C TRP A 247 -2.62 3.91 -18.68
N ASP A 248 -1.91 5.06 -18.66
CA ASP A 248 -2.43 6.33 -18.15
C ASP A 248 -3.60 6.87 -19.00
N ASN A 249 -4.71 7.22 -18.34
CA ASN A 249 -5.96 7.71 -18.91
C ASN A 249 -6.58 6.73 -19.94
N SER A 250 -6.28 5.45 -19.79
CA SER A 250 -6.77 4.37 -20.65
C SER A 250 -7.08 3.12 -19.80
N VAL A 251 -6.14 2.20 -19.62
CA VAL A 251 -6.40 0.95 -18.90
C VAL A 251 -6.55 1.17 -17.39
N ASP A 252 -5.89 2.17 -16.83
CA ASP A 252 -6.03 2.56 -15.43
C ASP A 252 -7.44 3.06 -15.08
N ASP A 253 -8.13 3.74 -15.99
CA ASP A 253 -9.54 4.10 -15.81
C ASP A 253 -10.41 2.84 -15.68
N TYR A 254 -10.18 1.83 -16.51
CA TYR A 254 -10.98 0.61 -16.50
C TYR A 254 -10.63 -0.34 -15.35
N ILE A 255 -9.41 -0.32 -14.83
CA ILE A 255 -9.10 -1.05 -13.60
C ILE A 255 -9.89 -0.48 -12.42
N LEU A 256 -10.07 0.86 -12.37
CA LEU A 256 -10.91 1.53 -11.37
C LEU A 256 -12.39 1.18 -11.55
N LEU A 257 -12.89 1.23 -12.79
CA LEU A 257 -14.29 0.97 -13.12
C LEU A 257 -14.71 -0.48 -12.88
N LYS A 258 -13.77 -1.43 -12.79
CA LYS A 258 -14.08 -2.85 -12.44
C LYS A 258 -14.71 -3.05 -11.06
N SER A 259 -14.83 -2.04 -10.23
CA SER A 259 -15.62 -2.05 -9.01
C SER A 259 -17.12 -1.81 -9.26
N ASN A 260 -17.51 -1.34 -10.46
CA ASN A 260 -18.89 -1.04 -10.82
C ASN A 260 -19.52 -2.23 -11.56
N GLU A 261 -20.77 -2.50 -11.25
CA GLU A 261 -21.51 -3.68 -11.75
C GLU A 261 -21.59 -3.73 -13.28
N GLU A 262 -21.77 -2.59 -13.91
CA GLU A 262 -21.81 -2.45 -15.37
C GLU A 262 -20.54 -2.99 -16.04
N TYR A 263 -19.35 -2.75 -15.43
CA TYR A 263 -18.07 -3.11 -16.03
C TYR A 263 -17.61 -4.52 -15.65
N PHE A 264 -17.75 -4.94 -14.39
CA PHE A 264 -17.30 -6.29 -14.04
C PHE A 264 -18.20 -7.41 -14.56
N ASN A 265 -19.47 -7.12 -14.88
CA ASN A 265 -20.39 -8.04 -15.56
C ASN A 265 -20.37 -7.92 -17.09
N ASP A 266 -19.55 -7.01 -17.63
CA ASP A 266 -19.40 -6.90 -19.08
C ASP A 266 -18.91 -8.24 -19.68
N PRO A 267 -19.48 -8.69 -20.82
CA PRO A 267 -19.09 -9.96 -21.44
C PRO A 267 -17.61 -10.11 -21.78
N VAL A 268 -16.86 -9.01 -21.92
CA VAL A 268 -15.40 -9.06 -22.15
C VAL A 268 -14.61 -9.37 -20.88
N CYS A 269 -15.21 -9.18 -19.70
CA CYS A 269 -14.61 -9.51 -18.41
C CYS A 269 -14.76 -10.98 -18.07
N LYS A 270 -13.69 -11.62 -17.61
CA LYS A 270 -13.66 -13.04 -17.23
C LYS A 270 -13.41 -13.26 -15.73
N ASN A 271 -12.95 -12.22 -15.02
CA ASN A 271 -12.49 -12.32 -13.65
C ASN A 271 -13.39 -11.59 -12.63
N GLY A 272 -14.57 -11.11 -13.07
CA GLY A 272 -15.59 -10.54 -12.19
C GLY A 272 -15.18 -9.24 -11.48
N TYR A 273 -15.79 -9.01 -10.32
CA TYR A 273 -15.56 -7.83 -9.48
C TYR A 273 -14.09 -7.67 -9.06
N PHE A 274 -13.62 -6.42 -9.11
CA PHE A 274 -12.30 -6.08 -8.61
C PHE A 274 -12.25 -4.65 -8.07
N ARG A 275 -11.66 -4.45 -6.89
CA ARG A 275 -11.46 -3.14 -6.29
C ARG A 275 -10.16 -2.51 -6.81
N GLY A 276 -10.26 -1.85 -7.98
CA GLY A 276 -9.09 -1.39 -8.72
C GLY A 276 -8.30 -0.23 -8.12
N VAL A 277 -8.87 0.50 -7.14
CA VAL A 277 -8.22 1.68 -6.55
C VAL A 277 -6.86 1.36 -5.91
N GLU A 278 -6.72 0.19 -5.28
CA GLU A 278 -5.46 -0.23 -4.66
C GLU A 278 -4.37 -0.43 -5.71
N THR A 279 -4.72 -1.10 -6.81
CA THR A 279 -3.79 -1.35 -7.92
C THR A 279 -3.41 -0.07 -8.65
N TYR A 280 -4.39 0.82 -8.89
CA TYR A 280 -4.13 2.14 -9.47
C TYR A 280 -3.10 2.93 -8.64
N ASN A 281 -3.34 3.04 -7.34
CA ASN A 281 -2.43 3.73 -6.43
C ASN A 281 -1.06 3.03 -6.35
N PHE A 282 -1.04 1.71 -6.31
CA PHE A 282 0.18 0.91 -6.26
C PHE A 282 1.10 1.22 -7.45
N VAL A 283 0.58 1.17 -8.68
CA VAL A 283 1.37 1.49 -9.88
C VAL A 283 1.91 2.92 -9.82
N LYS A 284 1.04 3.88 -9.47
CA LYS A 284 1.41 5.29 -9.35
C LYS A 284 2.52 5.52 -8.32
N GLU A 285 2.40 4.89 -7.14
CA GLU A 285 3.39 5.01 -6.07
C GLU A 285 4.73 4.39 -6.43
N VAL A 286 4.74 3.16 -6.97
CA VAL A 286 5.97 2.50 -7.37
C VAL A 286 6.72 3.32 -8.42
N MET A 287 6.01 3.78 -9.46
CA MET A 287 6.62 4.57 -10.53
C MET A 287 7.12 5.92 -10.03
N SER A 288 6.31 6.67 -9.30
CA SER A 288 6.69 8.01 -8.81
C SER A 288 7.85 7.96 -7.83
N ARG A 289 7.85 7.00 -6.88
CA ARG A 289 8.95 6.81 -5.94
C ARG A 289 10.23 6.37 -6.64
N GLY A 290 10.12 5.48 -7.63
CA GLY A 290 11.25 5.07 -8.46
C GLY A 290 11.91 6.25 -9.16
N GLU A 291 11.14 7.18 -9.74
CA GLU A 291 11.65 8.40 -10.36
C GLU A 291 12.33 9.34 -9.33
N VAL A 292 11.79 9.44 -8.11
CA VAL A 292 12.46 10.17 -7.01
C VAL A 292 13.80 9.53 -6.67
N TYR A 293 13.85 8.19 -6.59
CA TYR A 293 15.10 7.47 -6.33
C TYR A 293 16.13 7.69 -7.45
N LYS A 294 15.72 7.63 -8.71
CA LYS A 294 16.60 7.92 -9.87
C LYS A 294 17.20 9.32 -9.81
N LYS A 295 16.43 10.31 -9.39
CA LYS A 295 16.91 11.71 -9.27
C LYS A 295 17.91 11.88 -8.13
N LYS A 296 17.73 11.13 -7.02
CA LYS A 296 18.52 11.32 -5.79
C LYS A 296 19.71 10.37 -5.67
N ILE A 297 19.62 9.18 -6.26
CA ILE A 297 20.62 8.13 -6.18
C ILE A 297 21.24 7.94 -7.55
N LYS A 298 22.50 8.26 -7.68
CA LYS A 298 23.29 7.95 -8.89
C LYS A 298 23.72 6.48 -8.88
N ASP A 299 23.96 5.90 -10.04
CA ASP A 299 24.46 4.51 -10.17
C ASP A 299 25.86 4.37 -9.59
#